data_14e1c95a3992c73088b43a53da1cc480
#
_entry.id   14e1c95a3992c73088b43a53da1cc480
#
_cell.length_a   1.000
_cell.length_b   1.000
_cell.length_c   1.000
_cell.angle_alpha   90.00
_cell.angle_beta   90.00
_cell.angle_gamma   90.00
#
_symmetry.space_group_name_H-M   'P 1'
#
loop_
_entity.id
_entity.type
_entity.pdbx_description
1 polymer ?
#
loop_
_entity_poly.entity_id
_entity_poly.type
_entity_poly.pdbx_seq_one_letter_code
_entity_poly.pdbx_strand_id
1 'polypeptide(L)'
;VCRTEQPIPREMKEKIALFCDVDADAVIENRTAATIYEVPLMMQQEGLDRIVLEKMAMNFDPSNMETWEKMVFKINHPAKKVKIAVVGKYVALPDAYMSVTEALHHGGIEHDAQVKITWINAEELEAPNADLDEIFVGCRGILVPGGFGDRGVEGKIRAIQYAREHEIPFLGLCLGMQCAVIEFARHVAGLANAHSTEFVPETPHPVIALMADQQDVEEKGGTMRLGAYPCILSDASRSRAEYGTIEISERHRHRFEFNNAYRAQLEEKGMVIAGTSPDNRLVEVVEIADHPWFVASQFHPELKSRPNHPHPLFAGFVRAALAAAPK
;
A
#
# COMPACT_ATOMS: atom_id res chain seq x y z
N VAL A 1 1.51 -29.14 15.17
CA VAL A 1 0.42 -28.14 15.24
C VAL A 1 -0.78 -28.65 14.47
N CYS A 2 -1.95 -28.67 15.12
CA CYS A 2 -3.19 -29.17 14.56
C CYS A 2 -4.17 -28.01 14.31
N ARG A 3 -4.50 -27.75 13.05
CA ARG A 3 -5.52 -26.74 12.69
C ARG A 3 -6.91 -27.35 12.96
N THR A 4 -7.70 -26.68 13.78
CA THR A 4 -9.02 -27.16 14.20
C THR A 4 -9.99 -25.98 14.44
N GLU A 5 -11.28 -26.24 14.33
CA GLU A 5 -12.32 -25.27 14.70
C GLU A 5 -12.78 -25.45 16.15
N GLN A 6 -12.71 -26.70 16.65
CA GLN A 6 -13.10 -27.07 17.98
C GLN A 6 -11.88 -27.48 18.82
N PRO A 7 -11.93 -27.33 20.16
CA PRO A 7 -10.88 -27.85 21.05
C PRO A 7 -10.66 -29.34 20.83
N ILE A 8 -9.40 -29.77 20.84
CA ILE A 8 -9.04 -31.19 20.71
C ILE A 8 -9.09 -31.81 22.07
N PRO A 9 -9.98 -32.84 22.30
CA PRO A 9 -10.04 -33.58 23.58
C PRO A 9 -8.70 -34.27 23.89
N ARG A 10 -8.37 -34.41 25.19
CA ARG A 10 -7.12 -35.01 25.63
C ARG A 10 -6.85 -36.38 25.01
N GLU A 11 -7.88 -37.25 24.99
CA GLU A 11 -7.79 -38.58 24.38
C GLU A 11 -7.38 -38.52 22.89
N MET A 12 -7.82 -37.49 22.16
CA MET A 12 -7.43 -37.28 20.76
C MET A 12 -6.01 -36.75 20.66
N LYS A 13 -5.58 -35.85 21.56
CA LYS A 13 -4.17 -35.41 21.64
C LYS A 13 -3.24 -36.58 21.89
N GLU A 14 -3.60 -37.50 22.81
CA GLU A 14 -2.85 -38.72 23.12
C GLU A 14 -2.74 -39.67 21.91
N LYS A 15 -3.82 -39.84 21.15
CA LYS A 15 -3.80 -40.62 19.89
C LYS A 15 -2.90 -39.99 18.83
N ILE A 16 -3.02 -38.68 18.61
CA ILE A 16 -2.16 -37.94 17.67
C ILE A 16 -0.70 -38.09 18.10
N ALA A 17 -0.41 -37.90 19.37
CA ALA A 17 0.93 -38.01 19.94
C ALA A 17 1.54 -39.39 19.67
N LEU A 18 0.78 -40.47 19.89
CA LEU A 18 1.19 -41.84 19.64
C LEU A 18 1.55 -42.06 18.15
N PHE A 19 0.72 -41.58 17.21
CA PHE A 19 0.96 -41.73 15.77
C PHE A 19 2.09 -40.86 15.23
N CYS A 20 2.34 -39.74 15.87
CA CYS A 20 3.36 -38.75 15.45
C CYS A 20 4.68 -38.88 16.19
N ASP A 21 4.78 -39.84 17.15
CA ASP A 21 5.94 -40.05 18.02
C ASP A 21 6.38 -38.75 18.74
N VAL A 22 5.42 -38.09 19.37
CA VAL A 22 5.61 -36.88 20.16
C VAL A 22 4.89 -36.97 21.49
N ASP A 23 5.25 -36.11 22.44
CA ASP A 23 4.50 -36.02 23.70
C ASP A 23 3.11 -35.45 23.48
N ALA A 24 2.11 -35.88 24.29
CA ALA A 24 0.75 -35.38 24.18
C ALA A 24 0.66 -33.85 24.36
N ASP A 25 1.52 -33.29 25.22
CA ASP A 25 1.60 -31.83 25.44
C ASP A 25 2.26 -31.08 24.26
N ALA A 26 2.94 -31.79 23.36
CA ALA A 26 3.47 -31.22 22.10
C ALA A 26 2.45 -31.23 20.95
N VAL A 27 1.22 -31.68 21.18
CA VAL A 27 0.10 -31.57 20.24
C VAL A 27 -0.58 -30.22 20.42
N ILE A 28 -0.10 -29.23 19.68
CA ILE A 28 -0.49 -27.83 19.76
C ILE A 28 -1.74 -27.57 18.93
N GLU A 29 -2.73 -26.90 19.52
CA GLU A 29 -3.95 -26.48 18.83
C GLU A 29 -3.74 -25.13 18.13
N ASN A 30 -4.17 -25.02 16.87
CA ASN A 30 -4.34 -23.77 16.17
C ASN A 30 -5.81 -23.62 15.78
N ARG A 31 -6.59 -23.01 16.67
CA ARG A 31 -8.03 -22.79 16.48
C ARG A 31 -8.30 -21.61 15.56
N THR A 32 -9.54 -21.48 15.10
CA THR A 32 -10.01 -20.30 14.37
C THR A 32 -9.92 -19.07 15.27
N ALA A 33 -9.21 -18.06 14.79
CA ALA A 33 -9.03 -16.77 15.44
C ALA A 33 -9.84 -15.67 14.72
N ALA A 34 -10.18 -14.59 15.41
CA ALA A 34 -10.87 -13.45 14.82
C ALA A 34 -9.96 -12.70 13.82
N THR A 35 -8.68 -12.72 14.07
CA THR A 35 -7.64 -12.20 13.15
C THR A 35 -6.43 -13.14 13.12
N ILE A 36 -5.73 -13.19 11.98
CA ILE A 36 -4.48 -13.97 11.86
C ILE A 36 -3.41 -13.51 12.86
N TYR A 37 -3.50 -12.29 13.34
CA TYR A 37 -2.57 -11.71 14.30
C TYR A 37 -2.76 -12.22 15.73
N GLU A 38 -3.87 -12.91 16.04
CA GLU A 38 -4.03 -13.64 17.30
C GLU A 38 -3.25 -14.97 17.34
N VAL A 39 -2.94 -15.53 16.17
CA VAL A 39 -2.29 -16.86 16.09
C VAL A 39 -0.97 -16.94 16.87
N PRO A 40 -0.05 -15.95 16.81
CA PRO A 40 1.16 -15.99 17.63
C PRO A 40 0.88 -16.07 19.14
N LEU A 41 -0.13 -15.35 19.63
CA LEU A 41 -0.54 -15.39 21.04
C LEU A 41 -1.11 -16.76 21.43
N MET A 42 -1.93 -17.34 20.56
CA MET A 42 -2.47 -18.69 20.77
C MET A 42 -1.36 -19.74 20.81
N MET A 43 -0.38 -19.64 19.91
CA MET A 43 0.77 -20.56 19.87
C MET A 43 1.61 -20.45 21.14
N GLN A 44 1.84 -19.24 21.64
CA GLN A 44 2.54 -19.02 22.91
C GLN A 44 1.75 -19.59 24.10
N GLN A 45 0.43 -19.35 24.15
CA GLN A 45 -0.44 -19.89 25.21
C GLN A 45 -0.45 -21.42 25.26
N GLU A 46 -0.38 -22.08 24.11
CA GLU A 46 -0.24 -23.54 24.00
C GLU A 46 1.19 -24.02 24.30
N GLY A 47 2.17 -23.10 24.50
CA GLY A 47 3.55 -23.41 24.87
C GLY A 47 4.41 -23.91 23.71
N LEU A 48 4.06 -23.60 22.45
CA LEU A 48 4.82 -24.06 21.27
C LEU A 48 6.29 -23.64 21.33
N ASP A 49 6.56 -22.38 21.65
CA ASP A 49 7.89 -21.79 21.76
C ASP A 49 8.73 -22.54 22.81
N ARG A 50 8.20 -22.73 24.01
CA ARG A 50 8.85 -23.47 25.09
C ARG A 50 9.16 -24.92 24.70
N ILE A 51 8.17 -25.63 24.17
CA ILE A 51 8.32 -27.05 23.80
C ILE A 51 9.37 -27.22 22.70
N VAL A 52 9.39 -26.34 21.72
CA VAL A 52 10.39 -26.39 20.62
C VAL A 52 11.80 -26.16 21.16
N LEU A 53 12.01 -25.14 21.99
CA LEU A 53 13.33 -24.84 22.55
C LEU A 53 13.82 -25.94 23.50
N GLU A 54 12.94 -26.50 24.35
CA GLU A 54 13.26 -27.63 25.21
C GLU A 54 13.71 -28.85 24.39
N LYS A 55 12.99 -29.20 23.31
CA LYS A 55 13.37 -30.31 22.42
C LYS A 55 14.67 -30.07 21.64
N MET A 56 15.02 -28.82 21.41
CA MET A 56 16.30 -28.41 20.82
C MET A 56 17.43 -28.30 21.85
N ALA A 57 17.18 -28.62 23.12
CA ALA A 57 18.12 -28.44 24.24
C ALA A 57 18.64 -26.99 24.35
N MET A 58 17.79 -26.02 24.01
CA MET A 58 18.07 -24.59 24.13
C MET A 58 17.38 -24.02 25.38
N ASN A 59 18.00 -22.99 25.97
CA ASN A 59 17.36 -22.28 27.07
C ASN A 59 16.10 -21.56 26.58
N PHE A 60 15.03 -21.72 27.35
CA PHE A 60 13.78 -20.97 27.13
C PHE A 60 13.79 -19.70 27.96
N ASP A 61 13.64 -18.55 27.27
CA ASP A 61 13.36 -17.26 27.88
C ASP A 61 12.00 -16.80 27.34
N PRO A 62 10.99 -16.59 28.20
CA PRO A 62 9.66 -16.21 27.74
C PRO A 62 9.66 -14.95 26.91
N SER A 63 9.12 -15.02 25.69
CA SER A 63 8.99 -13.85 24.82
C SER A 63 8.04 -12.83 25.43
N ASN A 64 8.45 -11.56 25.47
CA ASN A 64 7.53 -10.48 25.84
C ASN A 64 6.60 -10.15 24.67
N MET A 65 5.33 -10.55 24.80
CA MET A 65 4.29 -10.33 23.79
C MET A 65 3.39 -9.12 24.10
N GLU A 66 3.67 -8.32 25.11
CA GLU A 66 2.82 -7.20 25.54
C GLU A 66 2.48 -6.22 24.41
N THR A 67 3.46 -5.88 23.59
CA THR A 67 3.25 -4.98 22.42
C THR A 67 2.34 -5.63 21.38
N TRP A 68 2.51 -6.94 21.15
CA TRP A 68 1.68 -7.71 20.23
C TRP A 68 0.24 -7.86 20.74
N GLU A 69 0.06 -8.13 22.03
CA GLU A 69 -1.25 -8.18 22.69
C GLU A 69 -2.01 -6.86 22.57
N LYS A 70 -1.33 -5.73 22.82
CA LYS A 70 -1.90 -4.39 22.65
C LYS A 70 -2.32 -4.14 21.20
N MET A 71 -1.51 -4.57 20.23
CA MET A 71 -1.84 -4.47 18.81
C MET A 71 -3.09 -5.29 18.46
N VAL A 72 -3.14 -6.55 18.87
CA VAL A 72 -4.31 -7.44 18.66
C VAL A 72 -5.56 -6.87 19.33
N PHE A 73 -5.43 -6.30 20.51
CA PHE A 73 -6.54 -5.62 21.19
C PHE A 73 -7.10 -4.48 20.34
N LYS A 74 -6.26 -3.61 19.77
CA LYS A 74 -6.69 -2.52 18.88
C LYS A 74 -7.38 -3.04 17.61
N ILE A 75 -6.90 -4.17 17.04
CA ILE A 75 -7.51 -4.77 15.85
C ILE A 75 -8.96 -5.21 16.16
N ASN A 76 -9.17 -5.84 17.32
CA ASN A 76 -10.47 -6.36 17.71
C ASN A 76 -11.42 -5.29 18.28
N HIS A 77 -10.89 -4.17 18.77
CA HIS A 77 -11.66 -3.10 19.43
C HIS A 77 -11.28 -1.71 18.91
N PRO A 78 -11.38 -1.46 17.60
CA PRO A 78 -10.98 -0.16 17.02
C PRO A 78 -11.90 0.95 17.53
N ALA A 79 -11.30 2.05 18.03
CA ALA A 79 -12.05 3.21 18.54
C ALA A 79 -12.66 4.08 17.43
N LYS A 80 -12.09 4.00 16.21
CA LYS A 80 -12.49 4.84 15.08
C LYS A 80 -12.80 3.99 13.85
N LYS A 81 -13.46 4.58 12.86
CA LYS A 81 -13.71 3.96 11.55
C LYS A 81 -13.47 4.98 10.45
N VAL A 82 -12.87 4.52 9.34
CA VAL A 82 -12.68 5.33 8.15
C VAL A 82 -12.98 4.52 6.90
N LYS A 83 -13.68 5.12 5.93
CA LYS A 83 -13.98 4.52 4.64
C LYS A 83 -12.97 5.04 3.62
N ILE A 84 -12.26 4.14 2.95
CA ILE A 84 -11.26 4.45 1.92
C ILE A 84 -11.65 3.75 0.63
N ALA A 85 -11.68 4.50 -0.46
CA ALA A 85 -11.87 3.95 -1.80
C ALA A 85 -10.54 3.44 -2.36
N VAL A 86 -10.52 2.23 -2.90
CA VAL A 86 -9.40 1.68 -3.67
C VAL A 86 -9.87 1.51 -5.11
N VAL A 87 -9.32 2.35 -6.01
CA VAL A 87 -9.70 2.41 -7.42
C VAL A 87 -8.74 1.56 -8.24
N GLY A 88 -9.18 0.39 -8.64
CA GLY A 88 -8.36 -0.60 -9.35
C GLY A 88 -9.11 -1.31 -10.46
N LYS A 89 -8.43 -2.19 -11.21
CA LYS A 89 -9.03 -2.98 -12.28
C LYS A 89 -9.31 -4.43 -11.91
N TYR A 90 -8.71 -4.93 -10.83
CA TYR A 90 -8.86 -6.32 -10.38
C TYR A 90 -9.70 -6.41 -9.09
N VAL A 91 -10.65 -5.50 -8.92
CA VAL A 91 -11.46 -5.37 -7.69
C VAL A 91 -12.35 -6.60 -7.40
N ALA A 92 -12.63 -7.41 -8.40
CA ALA A 92 -13.33 -8.68 -8.24
C ALA A 92 -12.43 -9.81 -7.70
N LEU A 93 -11.11 -9.61 -7.64
CA LEU A 93 -10.12 -10.57 -7.16
C LEU A 93 -9.39 -9.96 -5.95
N PRO A 94 -9.90 -10.15 -4.72
CA PRO A 94 -9.31 -9.53 -3.51
C PRO A 94 -7.83 -9.81 -3.33
N ASP A 95 -7.37 -10.99 -3.72
CA ASP A 95 -5.97 -11.42 -3.60
C ASP A 95 -5.01 -10.58 -4.45
N ALA A 96 -5.49 -9.95 -5.53
CA ALA A 96 -4.67 -9.09 -6.38
C ALA A 96 -4.14 -7.85 -5.65
N TYR A 97 -4.83 -7.42 -4.60
CA TYR A 97 -4.50 -6.24 -3.80
C TYR A 97 -4.25 -6.56 -2.32
N MET A 98 -3.94 -7.81 -1.98
CA MET A 98 -3.75 -8.25 -0.60
C MET A 98 -2.76 -7.37 0.16
N SER A 99 -1.58 -7.07 -0.42
CA SER A 99 -0.56 -6.23 0.22
C SER A 99 -1.05 -4.80 0.47
N VAL A 100 -1.84 -4.24 -0.44
CA VAL A 100 -2.45 -2.89 -0.29
C VAL A 100 -3.50 -2.91 0.82
N THR A 101 -4.35 -3.95 0.85
CA THR A 101 -5.35 -4.17 1.90
C THR A 101 -4.70 -4.23 3.27
N GLU A 102 -3.70 -5.09 3.42
CA GLU A 102 -2.96 -5.24 4.68
C GLU A 102 -2.27 -3.94 5.09
N ALA A 103 -1.61 -3.25 4.15
CA ALA A 103 -0.94 -1.99 4.46
C ALA A 103 -1.93 -0.89 4.92
N LEU A 104 -3.13 -0.83 4.36
CA LEU A 104 -4.22 0.04 4.84
C LEU A 104 -4.67 -0.34 6.25
N HIS A 105 -4.84 -1.65 6.52
CA HIS A 105 -5.18 -2.14 7.86
C HIS A 105 -4.08 -1.82 8.87
N HIS A 106 -2.79 -1.99 8.49
CA HIS A 106 -1.65 -1.64 9.34
C HIS A 106 -1.66 -0.14 9.70
N GLY A 107 -1.91 0.75 8.72
CA GLY A 107 -2.11 2.17 8.98
C GLY A 107 -3.30 2.44 9.92
N GLY A 108 -4.36 1.63 9.80
CA GLY A 108 -5.51 1.68 10.71
C GLY A 108 -5.13 1.32 12.14
N ILE A 109 -4.36 0.25 12.36
CA ILE A 109 -3.89 -0.21 13.67
C ILE A 109 -3.10 0.88 14.39
N GLU A 110 -2.23 1.60 13.66
CA GLU A 110 -1.45 2.71 14.20
C GLU A 110 -2.34 3.79 14.82
N HIS A 111 -3.45 4.11 14.16
CA HIS A 111 -4.37 5.18 14.56
C HIS A 111 -5.60 4.70 15.33
N ASP A 112 -5.60 3.44 15.81
CA ASP A 112 -6.72 2.82 16.51
C ASP A 112 -8.03 2.94 15.69
N ALA A 113 -7.95 2.58 14.41
CA ALA A 113 -9.03 2.74 13.46
C ALA A 113 -9.26 1.48 12.61
N GLN A 114 -10.52 1.14 12.42
CA GLN A 114 -10.94 0.18 11.40
C GLN A 114 -11.00 0.86 10.04
N VAL A 115 -10.18 0.43 9.09
CA VAL A 115 -10.27 0.85 7.70
C VAL A 115 -11.29 -0.01 6.97
N LYS A 116 -12.37 0.62 6.48
CA LYS A 116 -13.35 -0.02 5.61
C LYS A 116 -13.01 0.31 4.15
N ILE A 117 -12.59 -0.69 3.39
CA ILE A 117 -12.23 -0.53 1.98
C ILE A 117 -13.49 -0.62 1.13
N THR A 118 -13.65 0.37 0.22
CA THR A 118 -14.63 0.33 -0.87
C THR A 118 -13.88 0.10 -2.17
N TRP A 119 -14.12 -1.04 -2.78
CA TRP A 119 -13.51 -1.39 -4.06
C TRP A 119 -14.28 -0.73 -5.20
N ILE A 120 -13.59 0.00 -6.06
CA ILE A 120 -14.15 0.70 -7.20
C ILE A 120 -13.43 0.23 -8.46
N ASN A 121 -14.19 -0.30 -9.41
CA ASN A 121 -13.64 -0.67 -10.71
C ASN A 121 -13.34 0.59 -11.52
N ALA A 122 -12.07 0.80 -11.86
CA ALA A 122 -11.65 1.98 -12.61
C ALA A 122 -12.37 2.12 -13.98
N GLU A 123 -12.73 1.01 -14.64
CA GLU A 123 -13.46 1.05 -15.91
C GLU A 123 -14.87 1.65 -15.78
N GLU A 124 -15.52 1.47 -14.62
CA GLU A 124 -16.83 2.07 -14.36
C GLU A 124 -16.77 3.60 -14.32
N LEU A 125 -15.62 4.15 -13.90
CA LEU A 125 -15.39 5.59 -13.86
C LEU A 125 -15.15 6.20 -15.26
N GLU A 126 -14.85 5.40 -16.28
CA GLU A 126 -14.66 5.87 -17.65
C GLU A 126 -15.99 6.22 -18.33
N ALA A 127 -17.12 5.72 -17.82
CA ALA A 127 -18.41 6.01 -18.38
C ALA A 127 -18.72 7.53 -18.31
N PRO A 128 -19.18 8.18 -19.41
CA PRO A 128 -19.43 9.63 -19.43
C PRO A 128 -20.49 10.07 -18.41
N ASN A 129 -21.38 9.18 -18.02
CA ASN A 129 -22.45 9.41 -17.06
C ASN A 129 -22.16 8.87 -15.66
N ALA A 130 -20.90 8.48 -15.35
CA ALA A 130 -20.52 8.05 -14.01
C ALA A 130 -20.67 9.22 -13.02
N ASP A 131 -21.53 9.05 -12.03
CA ASP A 131 -21.71 9.99 -10.93
C ASP A 131 -20.65 9.74 -9.85
N LEU A 132 -19.59 10.54 -9.86
CA LEU A 132 -18.47 10.40 -8.94
C LEU A 132 -18.86 10.76 -7.51
N ASP A 133 -19.80 11.67 -7.31
CA ASP A 133 -20.28 12.04 -5.98
C ASP A 133 -21.02 10.86 -5.32
N GLU A 134 -21.83 10.13 -6.09
CA GLU A 134 -22.50 8.91 -5.62
C GLU A 134 -21.48 7.78 -5.35
N ILE A 135 -20.54 7.57 -6.28
CA ILE A 135 -19.55 6.48 -6.18
C ILE A 135 -18.62 6.66 -4.97
N PHE A 136 -18.16 7.89 -4.71
CA PHE A 136 -17.26 8.18 -3.61
C PHE A 136 -17.96 8.59 -2.32
N VAL A 137 -19.30 8.53 -2.25
CA VAL A 137 -20.06 8.96 -1.07
C VAL A 137 -19.54 8.35 0.22
N GLY A 138 -19.18 9.22 1.18
CA GLY A 138 -18.67 8.85 2.49
C GLY A 138 -17.23 8.32 2.48
N CYS A 139 -16.53 8.28 1.34
CA CYS A 139 -15.11 7.97 1.30
C CYS A 139 -14.32 9.18 1.77
N ARG A 140 -13.36 8.95 2.68
CA ARG A 140 -12.51 9.99 3.28
C ARG A 140 -11.05 9.91 2.78
N GLY A 141 -10.77 8.99 1.88
CA GLY A 141 -9.50 8.82 1.21
C GLY A 141 -9.68 8.02 -0.06
N ILE A 142 -8.89 8.32 -1.08
CA ILE A 142 -8.84 7.59 -2.36
C ILE A 142 -7.43 7.08 -2.58
N LEU A 143 -7.30 5.77 -2.82
CA LEU A 143 -6.04 5.11 -3.15
C LEU A 143 -6.12 4.54 -4.57
N VAL A 144 -5.12 4.85 -5.39
CA VAL A 144 -4.93 4.23 -6.71
C VAL A 144 -3.69 3.35 -6.68
N PRO A 145 -3.86 2.02 -6.70
CA PRO A 145 -2.76 1.07 -6.60
C PRO A 145 -1.97 0.94 -7.92
N GLY A 146 -0.84 0.24 -7.84
CA GLY A 146 -0.09 -0.20 -9.00
C GLY A 146 -0.88 -1.15 -9.92
N GLY A 147 -0.38 -1.33 -11.12
CA GLY A 147 -0.96 -2.22 -12.13
C GLY A 147 -0.21 -2.13 -13.44
N PHE A 148 -0.56 -2.99 -14.39
CA PHE A 148 0.02 -3.03 -15.73
C PHE A 148 -1.07 -2.94 -16.80
N GLY A 149 -0.73 -2.37 -17.97
CA GLY A 149 -1.63 -2.22 -19.11
C GLY A 149 -2.62 -1.06 -18.98
N ASP A 150 -3.27 -0.73 -20.08
CA ASP A 150 -4.04 0.48 -20.36
C ASP A 150 -5.46 0.48 -19.76
N ARG A 151 -6.01 -0.70 -19.47
CA ARG A 151 -7.40 -0.83 -19.01
C ARG A 151 -7.66 -0.09 -17.70
N GLY A 152 -8.65 0.79 -17.70
CA GLY A 152 -9.06 1.58 -16.55
C GLY A 152 -8.14 2.76 -16.20
N VAL A 153 -7.22 3.15 -17.09
CA VAL A 153 -6.30 4.28 -16.85
C VAL A 153 -7.05 5.60 -16.78
N GLU A 154 -7.97 5.86 -17.72
CA GLU A 154 -8.74 7.11 -17.72
C GLU A 154 -9.67 7.20 -16.50
N GLY A 155 -10.25 6.07 -16.07
CA GLY A 155 -11.03 6.04 -14.84
C GLY A 155 -10.21 6.34 -13.58
N LYS A 156 -8.95 5.87 -13.52
CA LYS A 156 -8.02 6.24 -12.44
C LYS A 156 -7.70 7.73 -12.47
N ILE A 157 -7.43 8.30 -13.66
CA ILE A 157 -7.20 9.74 -13.84
C ILE A 157 -8.41 10.54 -13.35
N ARG A 158 -9.64 10.13 -13.69
CA ARG A 158 -10.87 10.79 -13.19
C ARG A 158 -11.00 10.69 -11.67
N ALA A 159 -10.69 9.55 -11.07
CA ALA A 159 -10.69 9.40 -9.60
C ALA A 159 -9.66 10.31 -8.92
N ILE A 160 -8.48 10.47 -9.53
CA ILE A 160 -7.41 11.34 -9.04
C ILE A 160 -7.81 12.81 -9.16
N GLN A 161 -8.42 13.20 -10.30
CA GLN A 161 -8.98 14.54 -10.48
C GLN A 161 -10.02 14.85 -9.42
N TYR A 162 -10.95 13.92 -9.19
CA TYR A 162 -11.96 14.05 -8.15
C TYR A 162 -11.33 14.23 -6.75
N ALA A 163 -10.33 13.42 -6.41
CA ALA A 163 -9.63 13.55 -5.14
C ALA A 163 -8.97 14.93 -4.99
N ARG A 164 -8.29 15.42 -6.03
CA ARG A 164 -7.60 16.72 -6.03
C ARG A 164 -8.59 17.89 -5.91
N GLU A 165 -9.65 17.89 -6.72
CA GLU A 165 -10.61 19.00 -6.76
C GLU A 165 -11.50 19.07 -5.52
N HIS A 166 -11.73 17.92 -4.86
CA HIS A 166 -12.54 17.84 -3.64
C HIS A 166 -11.73 17.76 -2.35
N GLU A 167 -10.41 17.97 -2.42
CA GLU A 167 -9.49 17.94 -1.27
C GLU A 167 -9.60 16.65 -0.44
N ILE A 168 -9.88 15.51 -1.12
CA ILE A 168 -9.93 14.20 -0.49
C ILE A 168 -8.49 13.64 -0.41
N PRO A 169 -8.01 13.22 0.76
CA PRO A 169 -6.70 12.58 0.90
C PRO A 169 -6.47 11.50 -0.18
N PHE A 170 -5.33 11.60 -0.87
CA PHE A 170 -5.00 10.75 -2.00
C PHE A 170 -3.65 10.05 -1.81
N LEU A 171 -3.61 8.74 -2.10
CA LEU A 171 -2.39 7.95 -2.18
C LEU A 171 -2.29 7.23 -3.53
N GLY A 172 -1.26 7.55 -4.33
CA GLY A 172 -0.97 6.88 -5.59
C GLY A 172 0.25 5.96 -5.48
N LEU A 173 0.14 4.72 -5.97
CA LEU A 173 1.23 3.74 -5.92
C LEU A 173 1.63 3.30 -7.33
N CYS A 174 2.90 3.42 -7.70
CA CYS A 174 3.47 2.99 -8.97
C CYS A 174 2.67 3.57 -10.17
N LEU A 175 1.82 2.79 -10.84
CA LEU A 175 0.91 3.29 -11.88
C LEU A 175 -0.01 4.40 -11.34
N GLY A 176 -0.39 4.35 -10.06
CA GLY A 176 -1.18 5.41 -9.43
C GLY A 176 -0.45 6.75 -9.38
N MET A 177 0.88 6.76 -9.17
CA MET A 177 1.69 7.97 -9.30
C MET A 177 1.75 8.44 -10.77
N GLN A 178 1.96 7.52 -11.71
CA GLN A 178 2.01 7.88 -13.14
C GLN A 178 0.68 8.50 -13.60
N CYS A 179 -0.46 7.93 -13.18
CA CYS A 179 -1.77 8.52 -13.44
C CYS A 179 -1.93 9.90 -12.77
N ALA A 180 -1.38 10.12 -11.57
CA ALA A 180 -1.43 11.42 -10.90
C ALA A 180 -0.61 12.48 -11.63
N VAL A 181 0.55 12.12 -12.17
CA VAL A 181 1.36 13.02 -13.03
C VAL A 181 0.62 13.36 -14.32
N ILE A 182 -0.03 12.38 -14.96
CA ILE A 182 -0.82 12.60 -16.18
C ILE A 182 -2.01 13.51 -15.88
N GLU A 183 -2.75 13.26 -14.81
CA GLU A 183 -3.88 14.09 -14.37
C GLU A 183 -3.45 15.54 -14.18
N PHE A 184 -2.41 15.76 -13.37
CA PHE A 184 -1.91 17.08 -13.07
C PHE A 184 -1.40 17.81 -14.33
N ALA A 185 -0.71 17.10 -15.20
CA ALA A 185 -0.23 17.65 -16.47
C ALA A 185 -1.39 18.13 -17.35
N ARG A 186 -2.48 17.36 -17.46
CA ARG A 186 -3.64 17.71 -18.28
C ARG A 186 -4.46 18.85 -17.69
N HIS A 187 -4.81 18.75 -16.41
CA HIS A 187 -5.85 19.59 -15.82
C HIS A 187 -5.30 20.80 -15.04
N VAL A 188 -4.04 20.75 -14.62
CA VAL A 188 -3.40 21.85 -13.89
C VAL A 188 -2.36 22.55 -14.75
N ALA A 189 -1.47 21.80 -15.42
CA ALA A 189 -0.43 22.38 -16.26
C ALA A 189 -0.87 22.71 -17.69
N GLY A 190 -2.10 22.33 -18.10
CA GLY A 190 -2.67 22.64 -19.41
C GLY A 190 -2.03 21.88 -20.58
N LEU A 191 -1.36 20.77 -20.32
CA LEU A 191 -0.75 19.91 -21.33
C LEU A 191 -1.80 18.94 -21.90
N ALA A 192 -2.58 19.44 -22.84
CA ALA A 192 -3.67 18.65 -23.45
C ALA A 192 -3.16 17.32 -24.01
N ASN A 193 -3.85 16.22 -23.71
CA ASN A 193 -3.49 14.87 -24.12
C ASN A 193 -2.15 14.35 -23.57
N ALA A 194 -1.61 14.93 -22.49
CA ALA A 194 -0.46 14.36 -21.80
C ALA A 194 -0.74 12.91 -21.40
N HIS A 195 0.24 12.03 -21.59
CA HIS A 195 0.07 10.60 -21.30
C HIS A 195 1.41 9.90 -21.01
N SER A 196 1.31 8.58 -20.73
CA SER A 196 2.44 7.67 -20.76
C SER A 196 2.64 7.11 -22.16
N THR A 197 3.89 7.01 -22.62
CA THR A 197 4.23 6.30 -23.87
C THR A 197 4.00 4.80 -23.79
N GLU A 198 3.72 4.24 -22.59
CA GLU A 198 3.29 2.86 -22.42
C GLU A 198 1.92 2.60 -23.07
N PHE A 199 1.00 3.58 -22.96
CA PHE A 199 -0.38 3.44 -23.39
C PHE A 199 -0.68 4.19 -24.69
N VAL A 200 -0.05 5.37 -24.87
CA VAL A 200 -0.20 6.21 -26.05
C VAL A 200 1.20 6.59 -26.55
N PRO A 201 1.82 5.75 -27.40
CA PRO A 201 3.20 5.99 -27.88
C PRO A 201 3.41 7.36 -28.55
N GLU A 202 2.40 7.84 -29.28
CA GLU A 202 2.44 9.10 -30.04
C GLU A 202 1.83 10.29 -29.26
N THR A 203 1.80 10.22 -27.92
CA THR A 203 1.28 11.35 -27.13
C THR A 203 2.09 12.62 -27.38
N PRO A 204 1.44 13.79 -27.55
CA PRO A 204 2.16 15.05 -27.74
C PRO A 204 2.96 15.49 -26.49
N HIS A 205 2.56 15.00 -25.33
CA HIS A 205 3.20 15.30 -24.04
C HIS A 205 3.49 14.02 -23.27
N PRO A 206 4.61 13.32 -23.56
CA PRO A 206 5.00 12.08 -22.87
C PRO A 206 5.55 12.38 -21.48
N VAL A 207 4.65 12.70 -20.52
CA VAL A 207 5.05 13.03 -19.14
C VAL A 207 5.52 11.81 -18.36
N ILE A 208 5.17 10.62 -18.83
CA ILE A 208 5.69 9.32 -18.39
C ILE A 208 6.27 8.62 -19.61
N ALA A 209 7.54 8.20 -19.55
CA ALA A 209 8.25 7.62 -20.69
C ALA A 209 9.33 6.62 -20.26
N LEU A 210 9.84 5.85 -21.22
CA LEU A 210 11.09 5.10 -21.02
C LEU A 210 12.27 6.08 -20.93
N MET A 211 13.22 5.77 -20.05
CA MET A 211 14.49 6.48 -20.00
C MET A 211 15.31 6.17 -21.26
N ALA A 212 16.16 7.11 -21.68
CA ALA A 212 16.96 6.97 -22.89
C ALA A 212 17.88 5.74 -22.89
N ASP A 213 18.40 5.37 -21.72
CA ASP A 213 19.23 4.17 -21.49
C ASP A 213 18.43 2.85 -21.48
N GLN A 214 17.10 2.92 -21.52
CA GLN A 214 16.20 1.76 -21.59
C GLN A 214 15.64 1.50 -23.01
N GLN A 215 15.86 2.42 -23.95
CA GLN A 215 15.24 2.37 -25.27
C GLN A 215 15.90 1.35 -26.21
N ASP A 216 17.18 1.04 -26.00
CA ASP A 216 17.98 0.19 -26.89
C ASP A 216 18.09 -1.28 -26.45
N VAL A 217 17.30 -1.71 -25.44
CA VAL A 217 17.37 -3.08 -24.91
C VAL A 217 16.33 -3.97 -25.58
N GLU A 218 16.79 -4.95 -26.39
CA GLU A 218 15.93 -5.92 -27.09
C GLU A 218 15.15 -6.83 -26.13
N GLU A 219 15.70 -7.15 -24.95
CA GLU A 219 15.03 -7.98 -23.93
C GLU A 219 14.23 -7.12 -22.94
N LYS A 220 12.92 -7.04 -23.12
CA LYS A 220 12.00 -6.27 -22.27
C LYS A 220 12.09 -6.54 -20.76
N GLY A 221 12.60 -7.71 -20.34
CA GLY A 221 12.80 -8.07 -18.93
C GLY A 221 13.97 -7.35 -18.26
N GLY A 222 15.02 -6.98 -19.01
CA GLY A 222 16.25 -6.35 -18.49
C GLY A 222 16.12 -4.85 -18.19
N THR A 223 15.04 -4.20 -18.63
CA THR A 223 14.81 -2.76 -18.44
C THR A 223 13.94 -2.43 -17.23
N MET A 224 13.44 -3.42 -16.52
CA MET A 224 12.57 -3.24 -15.37
C MET A 224 13.39 -2.89 -14.13
N ARG A 225 13.05 -1.79 -13.45
CA ARG A 225 13.55 -1.55 -12.09
C ARG A 225 12.83 -2.52 -11.15
N LEU A 226 13.59 -3.45 -10.59
CA LEU A 226 13.08 -4.52 -9.73
C LEU A 226 13.91 -4.61 -8.45
N GLY A 227 13.26 -4.58 -7.29
CA GLY A 227 13.90 -4.69 -5.99
C GLY A 227 14.03 -3.36 -5.26
N ALA A 228 14.93 -3.30 -4.28
CA ALA A 228 15.12 -2.14 -3.42
C ALA A 228 16.07 -1.11 -4.06
N TYR A 229 15.62 0.15 -4.09
CA TYR A 229 16.42 1.28 -4.58
C TYR A 229 16.39 2.43 -3.56
N PRO A 230 17.48 3.18 -3.44
CA PRO A 230 17.54 4.35 -2.56
C PRO A 230 16.73 5.51 -3.13
N CYS A 231 16.15 6.30 -2.24
CA CYS A 231 15.48 7.54 -2.57
C CYS A 231 15.84 8.62 -1.54
N ILE A 232 16.09 9.83 -2.00
CA ILE A 232 16.35 11.02 -1.19
C ILE A 232 15.08 11.86 -1.16
N LEU A 233 14.53 12.05 0.04
CA LEU A 233 13.33 12.87 0.24
C LEU A 233 13.69 14.34 0.40
N SER A 234 12.86 15.22 -0.16
CA SER A 234 12.97 16.67 0.02
C SER A 234 12.64 17.06 1.47
N ASP A 235 13.44 17.94 2.08
CA ASP A 235 13.29 18.34 3.48
C ASP A 235 11.91 18.93 3.80
N ALA A 236 11.30 19.65 2.87
CA ALA A 236 10.00 20.30 3.06
C ALA A 236 8.81 19.41 2.68
N SER A 237 9.04 18.15 2.27
CA SER A 237 7.97 17.26 1.82
C SER A 237 7.21 16.62 2.98
N ARG A 238 5.94 16.31 2.74
CA ARG A 238 5.12 15.51 3.67
C ARG A 238 5.70 14.12 3.85
N SER A 239 6.15 13.50 2.76
CA SER A 239 6.79 12.18 2.79
C SER A 239 7.99 12.19 3.75
N ARG A 240 8.83 13.24 3.71
CA ARG A 240 9.94 13.39 4.66
C ARG A 240 9.47 13.45 6.12
N ALA A 241 8.39 14.19 6.37
CA ALA A 241 7.80 14.27 7.71
C ALA A 241 7.26 12.92 8.19
N GLU A 242 6.64 12.13 7.30
CA GLU A 242 6.12 10.79 7.64
C GLU A 242 7.24 9.77 7.90
N TYR A 243 8.28 9.74 7.07
CA TYR A 243 9.40 8.82 7.26
C TYR A 243 10.34 9.17 8.42
N GLY A 244 10.42 10.45 8.77
CA GLY A 244 11.35 10.92 9.80
C GLY A 244 12.84 10.88 9.39
N THR A 245 13.16 10.51 8.14
CA THR A 245 14.53 10.44 7.58
C THR A 245 14.58 10.96 6.16
N ILE A 246 15.74 11.48 5.72
CA ILE A 246 15.97 11.95 4.36
C ILE A 246 16.19 10.79 3.40
N GLU A 247 16.98 9.81 3.81
CA GLU A 247 17.34 8.67 2.99
C GLU A 247 16.41 7.50 3.31
N ILE A 248 15.78 6.97 2.27
CA ILE A 248 14.93 5.78 2.34
C ILE A 248 15.34 4.79 1.26
N SER A 249 14.92 3.55 1.40
CA SER A 249 15.11 2.52 0.38
C SER A 249 13.80 1.78 0.19
N GLU A 250 13.25 1.82 -1.01
CA GLU A 250 11.92 1.26 -1.31
C GLU A 250 11.94 0.27 -2.46
N ARG A 251 10.91 -0.58 -2.55
CA ARG A 251 10.84 -1.64 -3.56
C ARG A 251 10.14 -1.15 -4.81
N HIS A 252 10.76 -1.38 -5.96
CA HIS A 252 10.27 -1.02 -7.28
C HIS A 252 9.91 -2.25 -8.11
N ARG A 253 8.92 -2.06 -9.01
CA ARG A 253 8.55 -3.02 -10.04
C ARG A 253 7.88 -2.28 -11.20
N HIS A 254 8.65 -1.53 -11.97
CA HIS A 254 8.14 -0.76 -13.10
C HIS A 254 9.24 -0.55 -14.15
N ARG A 255 8.85 -0.04 -15.31
CA ARG A 255 9.75 0.26 -16.44
C ARG A 255 9.68 1.73 -16.84
N PHE A 256 8.47 2.31 -16.85
CA PHE A 256 8.26 3.70 -17.23
C PHE A 256 8.49 4.63 -16.05
N GLU A 257 9.03 5.79 -16.35
CA GLU A 257 9.48 6.78 -15.36
C GLU A 257 8.88 8.15 -15.66
N PHE A 258 8.87 9.02 -14.67
CA PHE A 258 8.57 10.43 -14.82
C PHE A 258 9.57 11.08 -15.81
N ASN A 259 9.06 11.80 -16.81
CA ASN A 259 9.89 12.47 -17.80
C ASN A 259 10.36 13.84 -17.31
N ASN A 260 11.63 13.96 -16.96
CA ASN A 260 12.24 15.18 -16.43
C ASN A 260 12.15 16.40 -17.38
N ALA A 261 11.87 16.22 -18.67
CA ALA A 261 11.64 17.34 -19.59
C ALA A 261 10.43 18.20 -19.16
N TYR A 262 9.50 17.62 -18.42
CA TYR A 262 8.30 18.31 -17.92
C TYR A 262 8.44 18.76 -16.46
N ARG A 263 9.52 18.39 -15.75
CA ARG A 263 9.68 18.62 -14.32
C ARG A 263 9.48 20.07 -13.93
N ALA A 264 10.24 20.99 -14.54
CA ALA A 264 10.18 22.41 -14.22
C ALA A 264 8.79 23.01 -14.46
N GLN A 265 8.11 22.61 -15.55
CA GLN A 265 6.77 23.08 -15.86
C GLN A 265 5.72 22.59 -14.85
N LEU A 266 5.83 21.36 -14.39
CA LEU A 266 4.90 20.81 -13.39
C LEU A 266 5.17 21.40 -11.99
N GLU A 267 6.44 21.61 -11.63
CA GLU A 267 6.84 22.29 -10.38
C GLU A 267 6.32 23.73 -10.33
N GLU A 268 6.42 24.50 -11.44
CA GLU A 268 5.86 25.85 -11.55
C GLU A 268 4.36 25.91 -11.29
N LYS A 269 3.64 24.82 -11.59
CA LYS A 269 2.20 24.70 -11.38
C LYS A 269 1.81 24.13 -10.01
N GLY A 270 2.77 23.87 -9.12
CA GLY A 270 2.52 23.44 -7.75
C GLY A 270 2.70 21.94 -7.48
N MET A 271 3.20 21.16 -8.44
CA MET A 271 3.66 19.80 -8.15
C MET A 271 4.98 19.87 -7.37
N VAL A 272 5.07 19.13 -6.29
CA VAL A 272 6.30 19.02 -5.48
C VAL A 272 6.99 17.72 -5.83
N ILE A 273 8.25 17.78 -6.24
CA ILE A 273 9.12 16.62 -6.35
C ILE A 273 9.62 16.29 -4.94
N ALA A 274 8.92 15.41 -4.28
CA ALA A 274 9.12 15.09 -2.87
C ALA A 274 10.20 14.02 -2.62
N GLY A 275 10.57 13.26 -3.65
CA GLY A 275 11.65 12.27 -3.56
C GLY A 275 12.26 11.98 -4.91
N THR A 276 13.58 11.74 -4.92
CA THR A 276 14.35 11.43 -6.13
C THR A 276 15.38 10.34 -5.86
N SER A 277 15.89 9.72 -6.94
CA SER A 277 17.12 8.92 -6.83
C SER A 277 18.29 9.78 -6.32
N PRO A 278 19.35 9.18 -5.70
CA PRO A 278 20.48 9.94 -5.16
C PRO A 278 21.21 10.85 -6.17
N ASP A 279 21.19 10.48 -7.45
CA ASP A 279 21.75 11.27 -8.57
C ASP A 279 20.74 12.30 -9.13
N ASN A 280 19.57 12.43 -8.52
CA ASN A 280 18.47 13.32 -8.91
C ASN A 280 17.92 13.10 -10.34
N ARG A 281 18.19 11.93 -10.93
CA ARG A 281 17.75 11.59 -12.29
C ARG A 281 16.32 11.04 -12.36
N LEU A 282 15.87 10.35 -11.31
CA LEU A 282 14.57 9.69 -11.27
C LEU A 282 13.69 10.34 -10.20
N VAL A 283 12.44 10.58 -10.55
CA VAL A 283 11.43 11.09 -9.62
C VAL A 283 10.72 9.89 -8.98
N GLU A 284 10.81 9.80 -7.66
CA GLU A 284 10.31 8.67 -6.88
C GLU A 284 9.03 8.98 -6.11
N VAL A 285 8.84 10.24 -5.73
CA VAL A 285 7.67 10.71 -4.99
C VAL A 285 7.26 12.08 -5.49
N VAL A 286 5.95 12.26 -5.73
CA VAL A 286 5.33 13.55 -6.04
C VAL A 286 4.24 13.88 -5.03
N GLU A 287 4.08 15.18 -4.75
CA GLU A 287 3.04 15.73 -3.88
C GLU A 287 2.39 16.96 -4.52
N ILE A 288 1.24 17.38 -4.01
CA ILE A 288 0.61 18.66 -4.32
C ILE A 288 0.66 19.52 -3.05
N ALA A 289 1.31 20.71 -3.15
CA ALA A 289 1.59 21.57 -2.00
C ALA A 289 0.32 22.02 -1.27
N ASP A 290 -0.64 22.54 -2.02
CA ASP A 290 -1.84 23.18 -1.48
C ASP A 290 -2.98 22.19 -1.19
N HIS A 291 -2.75 20.89 -1.37
CA HIS A 291 -3.73 19.85 -1.06
C HIS A 291 -3.57 19.37 0.40
N PRO A 292 -4.63 19.08 1.15
CA PRO A 292 -4.55 18.60 2.54
C PRO A 292 -3.63 17.39 2.71
N TRP A 293 -3.72 16.40 1.83
CA TRP A 293 -2.80 15.26 1.76
C TRP A 293 -2.87 14.58 0.38
N PHE A 294 -1.90 14.85 -0.48
CA PHE A 294 -1.78 14.24 -1.81
C PHE A 294 -0.35 13.78 -1.99
N VAL A 295 -0.15 12.46 -1.96
CA VAL A 295 1.17 11.84 -2.09
C VAL A 295 1.07 10.69 -3.09
N ALA A 296 2.05 10.60 -3.99
CA ALA A 296 2.14 9.46 -4.88
C ALA A 296 3.59 9.01 -5.04
N SER A 297 3.83 7.70 -4.99
CA SER A 297 5.15 7.07 -5.04
C SER A 297 5.28 6.15 -6.25
N GLN A 298 6.48 6.16 -6.89
CA GLN A 298 6.80 5.24 -7.98
C GLN A 298 7.07 3.81 -7.47
N PHE A 299 7.49 3.70 -6.24
CA PHE A 299 7.74 2.43 -5.56
C PHE A 299 6.47 1.83 -4.93
N HIS A 300 6.61 0.64 -4.34
CA HIS A 300 5.56 -0.16 -3.73
C HIS A 300 5.71 -0.21 -2.20
N PRO A 301 5.25 0.81 -1.46
CA PRO A 301 5.35 0.88 -0.01
C PRO A 301 4.55 -0.22 0.70
N GLU A 302 3.49 -0.74 0.06
CA GLU A 302 2.67 -1.83 0.58
C GLU A 302 3.47 -3.11 0.87
N LEU A 303 4.58 -3.32 0.14
CA LEU A 303 5.42 -4.52 0.29
C LEU A 303 6.32 -4.49 1.54
N LYS A 304 6.41 -3.35 2.22
CA LYS A 304 7.24 -3.17 3.43
C LYS A 304 6.40 -2.93 4.69
N SER A 305 5.10 -2.74 4.55
CA SER A 305 4.22 -2.53 5.69
C SER A 305 4.07 -3.78 6.55
N ARG A 306 4.03 -3.61 7.87
CA ARG A 306 3.84 -4.67 8.86
C ARG A 306 2.83 -4.22 9.92
N PRO A 307 2.12 -5.13 10.59
CA PRO A 307 1.10 -4.75 11.57
C PRO A 307 1.66 -4.00 12.78
N ASN A 308 2.89 -4.34 13.19
CA ASN A 308 3.61 -3.71 14.30
C ASN A 308 4.61 -2.61 13.83
N HIS A 309 4.70 -2.37 12.54
CA HIS A 309 5.52 -1.33 11.93
C HIS A 309 4.89 -0.89 10.60
N PRO A 310 3.77 -0.18 10.65
CA PRO A 310 3.06 0.29 9.45
C PRO A 310 3.96 1.15 8.59
N HIS A 311 3.83 1.01 7.29
CA HIS A 311 4.60 1.86 6.39
C HIS A 311 4.19 3.33 6.53
N PRO A 312 5.15 4.28 6.63
CA PRO A 312 4.87 5.69 6.95
C PRO A 312 3.84 6.34 6.03
N LEU A 313 3.89 6.09 4.72
CA LEU A 313 2.93 6.67 3.77
C LEU A 313 1.51 6.14 3.98
N PHE A 314 1.34 4.87 4.37
CA PHE A 314 0.03 4.33 4.69
C PHE A 314 -0.50 4.87 6.02
N ALA A 315 0.35 4.97 7.04
CA ALA A 315 -0.01 5.57 8.33
C ALA A 315 -0.42 7.04 8.15
N GLY A 316 0.37 7.85 7.43
CA GLY A 316 0.08 9.24 7.11
C GLY A 316 -1.21 9.42 6.32
N PHE A 317 -1.43 8.59 5.31
CA PHE A 317 -2.67 8.59 4.51
C PHE A 317 -3.92 8.28 5.35
N VAL A 318 -3.88 7.24 6.19
CA VAL A 318 -5.00 6.89 7.07
C VAL A 318 -5.24 7.99 8.11
N ARG A 319 -4.18 8.60 8.67
CA ARG A 319 -4.30 9.75 9.56
C ARG A 319 -5.00 10.92 8.88
N ALA A 320 -4.59 11.26 7.66
CA ALA A 320 -5.22 12.33 6.88
C ALA A 320 -6.69 12.01 6.57
N ALA A 321 -7.00 10.79 6.18
CA ALA A 321 -8.37 10.34 5.93
C ALA A 321 -9.24 10.40 7.19
N LEU A 322 -8.70 10.10 8.38
CA LEU A 322 -9.42 10.24 9.64
C LEU A 322 -9.71 11.71 10.01
N ALA A 323 -8.81 12.62 9.62
CA ALA A 323 -8.97 14.06 9.89
C ALA A 323 -9.89 14.77 8.88
N ALA A 324 -10.03 14.21 7.64
CA ALA A 324 -10.88 14.80 6.61
C ALA A 324 -12.35 14.84 7.04
N ALA A 325 -13.09 15.89 6.66
CA ALA A 325 -14.52 15.95 6.88
C ALA A 325 -15.26 14.87 6.06
N PRO A 326 -16.35 14.29 6.57
CA PRO A 326 -17.21 13.44 5.74
C PRO A 326 -17.88 14.30 4.67
N LYS A 327 -17.77 13.89 3.42
CA LYS A 327 -18.51 14.46 2.29
C LYS A 327 -19.74 13.63 1.95
#